data_a26469e342b2f450c2ba18b945f19206
#
_entry.id   a26469e342b2f450c2ba18b945f19206
#
_cell.length_a   1.000
_cell.length_b   1.000
_cell.length_c   1.000
_cell.angle_alpha   90.00
_cell.angle_beta   90.00
_cell.angle_gamma   90.00
#
_symmetry.space_group_name_H-M   'P 1'
#
loop_
_entity.id
_entity.type
_entity.pdbx_description
1 polymer ?
#
loop_
_entity_poly.entity_id
_entity_poly.type
_entity_poly.pdbx_seq_one_letter_code
_entity_poly.pdbx_strand_id
1 'polypeptide(L)'
;MTPVMKFKKKFYFLVASYFRFFSNISFRRWRPRVIAITGSVGKTTMLNLVECTLKDRAHYSHDANSAYGIAFDILKLTGVNGSKLKWLYLFVAAPIKSLFYTHHEEFYVVEIDGERPHETEFLASWLKPEVTLWISLGLSHAVQFEQQVKDGLFE
;
A
#
# COMPACT_ATOMS: atom_id res chain seq x y z
N MET A 1 18.01 -18.54 -0.73
CA MET A 1 16.59 -18.32 -1.09
C MET A 1 16.14 -19.43 -2.02
N THR A 2 15.19 -20.28 -1.62
CA THR A 2 14.73 -21.42 -2.42
C THR A 2 13.97 -20.98 -3.68
N PRO A 3 14.00 -21.76 -4.80
CA PRO A 3 13.27 -21.42 -6.03
C PRO A 3 11.78 -21.15 -5.80
N VAL A 4 11.15 -21.85 -4.86
CA VAL A 4 9.74 -21.69 -4.49
C VAL A 4 9.46 -20.32 -3.86
N MET A 5 10.38 -19.80 -3.04
CA MET A 5 10.24 -18.44 -2.46
C MET A 5 10.34 -17.34 -3.54
N LYS A 6 11.25 -17.49 -4.51
CA LYS A 6 11.37 -16.55 -5.65
C LYS A 6 10.11 -16.55 -6.52
N PHE A 7 9.50 -17.73 -6.74
CA PHE A 7 8.26 -17.83 -7.51
C PHE A 7 7.07 -17.19 -6.79
N LYS A 8 6.90 -17.45 -5.48
CA LYS A 8 5.86 -16.81 -4.67
C LYS A 8 5.99 -15.28 -4.65
N LYS A 9 7.23 -14.76 -4.56
CA LYS A 9 7.50 -13.32 -4.59
C LYS A 9 7.14 -12.70 -5.95
N LYS A 10 7.54 -13.32 -7.07
CA LYS A 10 7.19 -12.85 -8.41
C LYS A 10 5.67 -12.84 -8.65
N PHE A 11 4.99 -13.90 -8.20
CA PHE A 11 3.53 -13.99 -8.32
C PHE A 11 2.82 -12.92 -7.50
N TYR A 12 3.32 -12.61 -6.28
CA TYR A 12 2.81 -11.53 -5.45
C TYR A 12 2.82 -10.19 -6.20
N PHE A 13 3.96 -9.77 -6.72
CA PHE A 13 4.07 -8.49 -7.42
C PHE A 13 3.34 -8.47 -8.76
N LEU A 14 3.18 -9.61 -9.43
CA LEU A 14 2.36 -9.70 -10.64
C LEU A 14 0.90 -9.35 -10.33
N VAL A 15 0.33 -9.97 -9.30
CA VAL A 15 -1.05 -9.72 -8.87
C VAL A 15 -1.19 -8.29 -8.30
N ALA A 16 -0.21 -7.83 -7.52
CA ALA A 16 -0.18 -6.44 -7.04
C ALA A 16 -0.16 -5.44 -8.19
N SER A 17 0.60 -5.72 -9.26
CA SER A 17 0.65 -4.86 -10.45
C SER A 17 -0.68 -4.80 -11.20
N TYR A 18 -1.43 -5.90 -11.25
CA TYR A 18 -2.78 -5.91 -11.80
C TYR A 18 -3.69 -4.93 -11.05
N PHE A 19 -3.77 -5.05 -9.73
CA PHE A 19 -4.60 -4.16 -8.92
C PHE A 19 -4.09 -2.72 -8.94
N ARG A 20 -2.76 -2.51 -8.91
CA ARG A 20 -2.14 -1.20 -9.10
C ARG A 20 -2.57 -0.55 -10.43
N PHE A 21 -2.64 -1.32 -11.53
CA PHE A 21 -3.04 -0.78 -12.82
C PHE A 21 -4.45 -0.19 -12.76
N PHE A 22 -5.42 -0.94 -12.21
CA PHE A 22 -6.81 -0.47 -12.11
C PHE A 22 -6.99 0.63 -11.06
N SER A 23 -6.35 0.50 -9.90
CA SER A 23 -6.40 1.57 -8.90
C SER A 23 -5.74 2.86 -9.38
N ASN A 24 -4.72 2.78 -10.24
CA ASN A 24 -4.09 3.95 -10.85
C ASN A 24 -5.03 4.71 -11.79
N ILE A 25 -5.99 4.04 -12.45
CA ILE A 25 -7.03 4.70 -13.24
C ILE A 25 -7.89 5.59 -12.33
N SER A 26 -8.37 5.04 -11.21
CA SER A 26 -9.14 5.80 -10.21
C SER A 26 -8.28 6.91 -9.58
N PHE A 27 -7.05 6.61 -9.21
CA PHE A 27 -6.11 7.53 -8.59
C PHE A 27 -5.77 8.74 -9.47
N ARG A 28 -5.58 8.53 -10.78
CA ARG A 28 -5.36 9.61 -11.75
C ARG A 28 -6.57 10.51 -11.96
N ARG A 29 -7.77 10.03 -11.72
CA ARG A 29 -9.00 10.83 -11.78
C ARG A 29 -9.20 11.61 -10.49
N TRP A 30 -8.92 10.99 -9.36
CA TRP A 30 -9.00 11.59 -8.03
C TRP A 30 -7.94 12.69 -7.85
N ARG A 31 -6.67 12.42 -8.22
CA ARG A 31 -5.52 13.35 -8.10
C ARG A 31 -5.30 13.89 -6.68
N PRO A 32 -5.29 13.05 -5.65
CA PRO A 32 -5.06 13.53 -4.30
C PRO A 32 -3.61 13.99 -4.12
N ARG A 33 -3.40 14.87 -3.15
CA ARG A 33 -2.07 15.12 -2.58
C ARG A 33 -1.76 14.00 -1.60
N VAL A 34 -0.66 13.29 -1.79
CA VAL A 34 -0.35 12.10 -1.02
C VAL A 34 0.58 12.44 0.15
N ILE A 35 0.17 12.01 1.35
CA ILE A 35 0.98 12.03 2.57
C ILE A 35 1.25 10.58 2.95
N ALA A 36 2.51 10.14 2.86
CA ALA A 36 2.92 8.81 3.27
C ALA A 36 3.43 8.81 4.72
N ILE A 37 3.07 7.79 5.47
CA ILE A 37 3.54 7.57 6.84
C ILE A 37 4.27 6.24 6.86
N THR A 38 5.53 6.24 7.27
CA THR A 38 6.34 5.03 7.37
C THR A 38 7.17 5.01 8.65
N GLY A 39 7.71 3.86 8.98
CA GLY A 39 8.54 3.65 10.16
C GLY A 39 8.28 2.31 10.82
N SER A 40 9.13 1.92 11.74
CA SER A 40 9.04 0.62 12.42
C SER A 40 7.93 0.59 13.48
N VAL A 41 7.70 1.71 14.18
CA VAL A 41 6.71 1.83 15.26
C VAL A 41 6.05 3.20 15.18
N GLY A 42 4.76 3.28 15.53
CA GLY A 42 4.04 4.54 15.69
C GLY A 42 3.31 5.04 14.44
N LYS A 43 3.34 4.30 13.32
CA LYS A 43 2.68 4.68 12.06
C LYS A 43 1.18 4.95 12.24
N THR A 44 0.45 3.99 12.80
CA THR A 44 -1.01 4.11 13.02
C THR A 44 -1.34 5.24 14.00
N THR A 45 -0.53 5.46 15.02
CA THR A 45 -0.69 6.62 15.93
C THR A 45 -0.55 7.94 15.18
N MET A 46 0.45 8.05 14.30
CA MET A 46 0.64 9.24 13.48
C MET A 46 -0.51 9.43 12.48
N LEU A 47 -1.01 8.34 11.87
CA LEU A 47 -2.18 8.37 11.00
C LEU A 47 -3.38 9.00 11.72
N ASN A 48 -3.67 8.54 12.94
CA ASN A 48 -4.76 9.07 13.77
C ASN A 48 -4.54 10.56 14.13
N LEU A 49 -3.32 10.99 14.41
CA LEU A 49 -3.00 12.41 14.67
C LEU A 49 -3.24 13.28 13.43
N VAL A 50 -2.82 12.81 12.26
CA VAL A 50 -3.08 13.50 10.98
C VAL A 50 -4.58 13.55 10.70
N GLU A 51 -5.33 12.49 11.01
CA GLU A 51 -6.79 12.45 10.89
C GLU A 51 -7.47 13.49 11.78
N CYS A 52 -7.05 13.65 13.03
CA CYS A 52 -7.55 14.70 13.90
C CYS A 52 -7.35 16.11 13.32
N THR A 53 -6.32 16.28 12.48
CA THR A 53 -5.96 17.57 11.89
C THR A 53 -6.68 17.83 10.58
N LEU A 54 -6.66 16.89 9.65
CA LEU A 54 -7.22 17.05 8.31
C LEU A 54 -8.70 16.67 8.20
N LYS A 55 -9.22 15.86 9.13
CA LYS A 55 -10.64 15.45 9.19
C LYS A 55 -11.16 14.98 7.82
N ASP A 56 -12.29 15.50 7.39
CA ASP A 56 -12.97 15.11 6.14
C ASP A 56 -12.24 15.58 4.85
N ARG A 57 -11.14 16.32 4.98
CA ARG A 57 -10.33 16.74 3.82
C ARG A 57 -9.47 15.62 3.26
N ALA A 58 -9.30 14.53 3.99
CA ALA A 58 -8.45 13.43 3.59
C ALA A 58 -9.17 12.08 3.64
N HIS A 59 -8.77 11.18 2.74
CA HIS A 59 -9.02 9.76 2.86
C HIS A 59 -7.84 9.08 3.56
N TYR A 60 -8.12 8.16 4.50
CA TYR A 60 -7.12 7.53 5.37
C TYR A 60 -7.08 6.02 5.15
N SER A 61 -5.90 5.46 4.96
CA SER A 61 -5.71 4.03 4.72
C SER A 61 -5.55 3.22 6.01
N HIS A 62 -6.53 3.27 6.93
CA HIS A 62 -6.42 2.63 8.25
C HIS A 62 -6.09 1.13 8.20
N ASP A 63 -6.68 0.38 7.26
CA ASP A 63 -6.51 -1.07 7.13
C ASP A 63 -5.68 -1.47 5.92
N ALA A 64 -4.99 -0.53 5.29
CA ALA A 64 -4.35 -0.70 4.00
C ALA A 64 -2.93 -0.12 4.02
N ASN A 65 -1.94 -0.98 4.27
CA ASN A 65 -0.53 -0.61 4.38
C ASN A 65 0.39 -1.38 3.42
N SER A 66 -0.15 -2.33 2.66
CA SER A 66 0.57 -3.19 1.72
C SER A 66 0.19 -2.92 0.26
N ALA A 67 0.95 -3.48 -0.68
CA ALA A 67 0.71 -3.29 -2.11
C ALA A 67 -0.71 -3.69 -2.56
N TYR A 68 -1.30 -4.74 -1.98
CA TYR A 68 -2.71 -5.08 -2.23
C TYR A 68 -3.67 -4.18 -1.46
N GLY A 69 -3.40 -3.98 -0.17
CA GLY A 69 -4.26 -3.22 0.72
C GLY A 69 -4.53 -1.82 0.18
N ILE A 70 -3.48 -1.11 -0.20
CA ILE A 70 -3.57 0.24 -0.77
C ILE A 70 -4.36 0.25 -2.08
N ALA A 71 -4.13 -0.73 -2.97
CA ALA A 71 -4.91 -0.83 -4.20
C ALA A 71 -6.40 -1.10 -3.93
N PHE A 72 -6.71 -1.94 -2.94
CA PHE A 72 -8.08 -2.22 -2.54
C PHE A 72 -8.75 -1.03 -1.88
N ASP A 73 -8.03 -0.29 -1.06
CA ASP A 73 -8.53 0.92 -0.41
C ASP A 73 -8.92 1.98 -1.45
N ILE A 74 -8.04 2.28 -2.41
CA ILE A 74 -8.32 3.22 -3.50
C ILE A 74 -9.54 2.79 -4.32
N LEU A 75 -9.74 1.49 -4.54
CA LEU A 75 -10.89 0.95 -5.29
C LEU A 75 -12.10 0.64 -4.40
N LYS A 76 -12.03 0.89 -3.09
CA LYS A 76 -13.07 0.47 -2.11
C LYS A 76 -13.44 -1.00 -2.25
N LEU A 77 -12.45 -1.85 -2.43
CA LEU A 77 -12.58 -3.29 -2.42
C LEU A 77 -12.39 -3.81 -1.00
N THR A 78 -13.29 -4.64 -0.52
CA THR A 78 -13.12 -5.28 0.79
C THR A 78 -12.15 -6.43 0.71
N GLY A 79 -11.22 -6.49 1.66
CA GLY A 79 -10.13 -7.47 1.69
C GLY A 79 -10.54 -8.95 1.62
N VAL A 80 -9.57 -9.83 1.45
CA VAL A 80 -9.77 -11.26 1.17
C VAL A 80 -9.69 -12.08 2.45
N ASN A 81 -10.75 -12.79 2.78
CA ASN A 81 -10.75 -13.78 3.85
C ASN A 81 -10.55 -15.20 3.25
N GLY A 82 -9.39 -15.45 2.62
CA GLY A 82 -8.97 -16.79 2.18
C GLY A 82 -9.77 -17.50 1.07
N SER A 83 -10.91 -16.97 0.63
CA SER A 83 -11.78 -17.62 -0.34
C SER A 83 -11.32 -17.40 -1.79
N LYS A 84 -11.20 -18.49 -2.57
CA LYS A 84 -10.88 -18.42 -4.01
C LYS A 84 -11.94 -17.68 -4.82
N LEU A 85 -13.24 -17.83 -4.48
CA LEU A 85 -14.33 -17.13 -5.12
C LEU A 85 -14.25 -15.61 -4.90
N LYS A 86 -13.79 -15.19 -3.72
CA LYS A 86 -13.59 -13.78 -3.42
C LYS A 86 -12.45 -13.18 -4.25
N TRP A 87 -11.39 -13.93 -4.51
CA TRP A 87 -10.33 -13.51 -5.42
C TRP A 87 -10.87 -13.29 -6.84
N LEU A 88 -11.67 -14.25 -7.36
CA LEU A 88 -12.30 -14.09 -8.68
C LEU A 88 -13.18 -12.84 -8.74
N TYR A 89 -13.99 -12.61 -7.69
CA TYR A 89 -14.78 -11.37 -7.56
C TYR A 89 -13.88 -10.12 -7.61
N LEU A 90 -12.76 -10.09 -6.87
CA LEU A 90 -11.86 -8.94 -6.84
C LEU A 90 -11.24 -8.64 -8.21
N PHE A 91 -10.86 -9.68 -8.97
CA PHE A 91 -10.34 -9.51 -10.32
C PHE A 91 -11.38 -8.90 -11.28
N VAL A 92 -12.65 -9.24 -11.14
CA VAL A 92 -13.74 -8.66 -11.95
C VAL A 92 -14.16 -7.28 -11.44
N ALA A 93 -14.20 -7.09 -10.13
CA ALA A 93 -14.64 -5.84 -9.51
C ALA A 93 -13.63 -4.70 -9.69
N ALA A 94 -12.31 -4.99 -9.73
CA ALA A 94 -11.28 -3.97 -9.88
C ALA A 94 -11.43 -3.12 -11.14
N PRO A 95 -11.56 -3.69 -12.37
CA PRO A 95 -11.80 -2.89 -13.57
C PRO A 95 -13.10 -2.09 -13.50
N ILE A 96 -14.19 -2.69 -13.02
CA ILE A 96 -15.49 -2.02 -12.91
C ILE A 96 -15.39 -0.83 -11.97
N LYS A 97 -14.89 -1.04 -10.74
CA LYS A 97 -14.75 0.04 -9.77
C LYS A 97 -13.76 1.13 -10.21
N SER A 98 -12.71 0.77 -10.93
CA SER A 98 -11.77 1.75 -11.47
C SER A 98 -12.41 2.78 -12.41
N LEU A 99 -13.49 2.40 -13.10
CA LEU A 99 -14.20 3.27 -14.02
C LEU A 99 -15.32 4.08 -13.36
N PHE A 100 -16.02 3.49 -12.39
CA PHE A 100 -17.24 4.08 -11.83
C PHE A 100 -17.06 4.70 -10.45
N TYR A 101 -16.03 4.28 -9.69
CA TYR A 101 -15.77 4.83 -8.37
C TYR A 101 -14.69 5.91 -8.42
N THR A 102 -14.91 7.00 -7.69
CA THR A 102 -13.93 8.07 -7.49
C THR A 102 -14.03 8.61 -6.07
N HIS A 103 -12.92 9.08 -5.57
CA HIS A 103 -12.82 9.83 -4.32
C HIS A 103 -12.95 11.32 -4.58
N HIS A 104 -13.22 12.11 -3.53
CA HIS A 104 -13.39 13.56 -3.62
C HIS A 104 -12.50 14.34 -2.64
N GLU A 105 -11.86 13.64 -1.71
CA GLU A 105 -10.99 14.21 -0.69
C GLU A 105 -9.74 14.83 -1.34
N GLU A 106 -9.23 15.91 -0.77
CA GLU A 106 -8.05 16.64 -1.26
C GLU A 106 -6.76 15.83 -1.04
N PHE A 107 -6.71 15.12 0.10
CA PHE A 107 -5.52 14.36 0.51
C PHE A 107 -5.81 12.87 0.53
N TYR A 108 -4.75 12.09 0.29
CA TYR A 108 -4.69 10.68 0.61
C TYR A 108 -3.58 10.45 1.62
N VAL A 109 -3.94 10.09 2.84
CA VAL A 109 -3.00 9.80 3.92
C VAL A 109 -2.85 8.29 4.01
N VAL A 110 -1.65 7.80 3.71
CA VAL A 110 -1.41 6.37 3.55
C VAL A 110 -0.29 5.88 4.45
N GLU A 111 -0.56 4.81 5.20
CA GLU A 111 0.45 4.06 5.93
C GLU A 111 1.16 3.12 4.96
N ILE A 112 2.49 3.22 4.85
CA ILE A 112 3.31 2.33 4.03
C ILE A 112 4.12 1.43 4.95
N ASP A 113 3.88 0.14 4.87
CA ASP A 113 4.64 -0.88 5.56
C ASP A 113 5.54 -1.66 4.59
N GLY A 114 6.81 -1.75 4.90
CA GLY A 114 7.80 -2.48 4.11
C GLY A 114 7.96 -3.93 4.60
N GLU A 115 6.88 -4.70 4.63
CA GLU A 115 6.96 -6.10 5.07
C GLU A 115 7.82 -6.97 4.16
N ARG A 116 7.93 -6.62 2.88
CA ARG A 116 8.69 -7.39 1.88
C ARG A 116 9.73 -6.54 1.19
N PRO A 117 10.91 -7.09 0.88
CA PRO A 117 11.91 -6.39 0.08
C PRO A 117 11.30 -5.85 -1.23
N HIS A 118 11.58 -4.58 -1.55
CA HIS A 118 11.08 -3.81 -2.68
C HIS A 118 9.59 -3.43 -2.64
N GLU A 119 8.86 -3.67 -1.55
CA GLU A 119 7.45 -3.28 -1.45
C GLU A 119 7.30 -1.77 -1.26
N THR A 120 8.13 -1.18 -0.40
CA THR A 120 8.15 0.27 -0.18
C THR A 120 8.52 1.02 -1.47
N GLU A 121 9.54 0.56 -2.21
CA GLU A 121 9.92 1.11 -3.52
C GLU A 121 8.76 1.01 -4.53
N PHE A 122 8.10 -0.16 -4.58
CA PHE A 122 6.92 -0.37 -5.44
C PHE A 122 5.80 0.63 -5.12
N LEU A 123 5.51 0.87 -3.84
CA LEU A 123 4.48 1.79 -3.39
C LEU A 123 4.89 3.26 -3.60
N ALA A 124 6.10 3.64 -3.24
CA ALA A 124 6.60 5.00 -3.41
C ALA A 124 6.65 5.41 -4.89
N SER A 125 7.10 4.51 -5.79
CA SER A 125 7.13 4.77 -7.23
C SER A 125 5.75 4.96 -7.85
N TRP A 126 4.73 4.40 -7.22
CA TRP A 126 3.34 4.51 -7.67
C TRP A 126 2.65 5.74 -7.10
N LEU A 127 2.65 5.87 -5.76
CA LEU A 127 1.89 6.90 -5.04
C LEU A 127 2.54 8.27 -5.14
N LYS A 128 3.87 8.34 -5.29
CA LYS A 128 4.67 9.57 -5.41
C LYS A 128 4.28 10.60 -4.34
N PRO A 129 4.47 10.27 -3.05
CA PRO A 129 4.02 11.15 -1.97
C PRO A 129 4.70 12.52 -2.05
N GLU A 130 3.92 13.58 -1.80
CA GLU A 130 4.43 14.95 -1.68
C GLU A 130 5.12 15.16 -0.33
N VAL A 131 4.62 14.45 0.70
CA VAL A 131 5.16 14.49 2.06
C VAL A 131 5.32 13.06 2.56
N THR A 132 6.46 12.76 3.16
CA THR A 132 6.70 11.50 3.86
C THR A 132 7.02 11.77 5.32
N LEU A 133 6.23 11.20 6.22
CA LEU A 133 6.45 11.23 7.66
C LEU A 133 7.16 9.94 8.07
N TRP A 134 8.45 10.06 8.35
CA TRP A 134 9.26 8.94 8.85
C TRP A 134 9.30 8.99 10.36
N ILE A 135 8.60 8.08 11.03
CA ILE A 135 8.36 8.13 12.47
C ILE A 135 9.52 7.52 13.27
N SER A 136 10.00 6.38 12.83
CA SER A 136 11.03 5.64 13.55
C SER A 136 11.82 4.72 12.61
N LEU A 137 13.07 4.46 12.99
CA LEU A 137 13.91 3.45 12.35
C LEU A 137 14.19 2.34 13.36
N GLY A 138 13.88 1.11 13.00
CA GLY A 138 14.14 -0.06 13.83
C GLY A 138 14.27 -1.33 13.00
N LEU A 139 14.65 -2.43 13.64
CA LEU A 139 14.86 -3.74 12.99
C LEU A 139 13.56 -4.54 12.81
N SER A 140 12.42 -3.87 12.65
CA SER A 140 11.15 -4.54 12.34
C SER A 140 11.30 -5.33 11.04
N HIS A 141 10.82 -6.57 11.07
CA HIS A 141 10.89 -7.47 9.91
C HIS A 141 12.30 -7.86 9.44
N ALA A 142 13.34 -7.66 10.27
CA ALA A 142 14.74 -7.94 9.93
C ALA A 142 14.97 -9.32 9.29
N VAL A 143 14.21 -10.34 9.70
CA VAL A 143 14.29 -11.71 9.12
C VAL A 143 13.95 -11.73 7.63
N GLN A 144 13.07 -10.86 7.16
CA GLN A 144 12.69 -10.78 5.74
C GLN A 144 13.73 -10.05 4.90
N PHE A 145 14.54 -9.21 5.54
CA PHE A 145 15.62 -8.43 4.97
C PHE A 145 17.01 -8.96 5.35
N GLU A 146 17.11 -10.23 5.75
CA GLU A 146 18.35 -10.82 6.29
C GLU A 146 19.57 -10.55 5.41
N GLN A 147 19.44 -10.62 4.07
CA GLN A 147 20.54 -10.35 3.18
C GLN A 147 20.93 -8.86 3.17
N GLN A 148 19.96 -7.97 3.10
CA GLN A 148 20.19 -6.51 3.14
C GLN A 148 20.77 -6.08 4.48
N VAL A 149 20.32 -6.68 5.59
CA VAL A 149 20.87 -6.44 6.91
C VAL A 149 22.34 -6.91 6.98
N LYS A 150 22.66 -8.09 6.41
CA LYS A 150 24.05 -8.59 6.34
C LYS A 150 24.95 -7.71 5.47
N ASP A 151 24.43 -7.15 4.40
CA ASP A 151 25.15 -6.28 3.48
C ASP A 151 25.23 -4.84 4.00
N GLY A 152 24.66 -4.54 5.18
CA GLY A 152 24.61 -3.20 5.78
C GLY A 152 23.69 -2.22 5.02
N LEU A 153 22.83 -2.73 4.14
CA LEU A 153 21.87 -1.95 3.36
C LEU A 153 20.53 -1.93 4.10
N PHE A 154 20.17 -0.78 4.64
CA PHE A 154 18.83 -0.53 5.20
C PHE A 154 18.03 0.28 4.18
N GLU A 155 16.91 -0.27 3.76
CA GLU A 155 15.90 0.47 3.01
C GLU A 155 14.92 1.17 3.95
#